data_b03afa32e560c9586894b4a0126b4e90
#
_entry.id   b03afa32e560c9586894b4a0126b4e90
#
_cell.length_a   1.000
_cell.length_b   1.000
_cell.length_c   1.000
_cell.angle_alpha   90.00
_cell.angle_beta   90.00
_cell.angle_gamma   90.00
#
_symmetry.space_group_name_H-M   'P 1'
#
loop_
_entity.id
_entity.type
_entity.pdbx_description
1 polymer ?
#
loop_
_entity_poly.entity_id
_entity_poly.type
_entity_poly.pdbx_seq_one_letter_code
_entity_poly.pdbx_strand_id
1 'polypeptide(L)'
;KDENQFYGLEFKIPYNKSDSFQLIPGDKIFVYENILYDNLFSVLVTGQVNKRGNFQLQDGMTVKDAIQLAEGFSIIANQNAIVVTETFTFVDDSGEQIEKRNQVKDADIDFLLTDGAVVNVLPLENVVSVEGNVYNPGLITYSKAKTVNKYINLAGGPKPNTLSTRIYVKRANGRIKKVTFFQGIG
;
A
#
# COMPACT_ATOMS: atom_id res chain seq x y z
N LYS A 1 21.82 14.86 60.32
CA LYS A 1 22.73 14.07 59.45
C LYS A 1 21.91 13.62 58.26
N ASP A 2 22.02 14.41 57.24
CA ASP A 2 21.29 14.19 55.97
C ASP A 2 22.02 13.11 55.21
N GLU A 3 21.39 11.96 55.05
CA GLU A 3 21.87 10.94 54.17
C GLU A 3 21.56 11.38 52.74
N ASN A 4 22.61 11.72 52.05
CA ASN A 4 22.65 12.22 50.70
C ASN A 4 21.90 11.36 49.73
N GLN A 5 20.85 11.88 49.23
CA GLN A 5 20.30 11.53 47.91
C GLN A 5 21.33 11.89 46.83
N PHE A 6 22.07 10.91 46.35
CA PHE A 6 22.70 10.97 45.05
C PHE A 6 21.63 10.83 43.98
N TYR A 7 20.83 11.86 43.80
CA TYR A 7 20.09 11.99 42.55
C TYR A 7 21.10 12.46 41.51
N GLY A 8 21.46 11.57 40.62
CA GLY A 8 22.28 11.90 39.47
C GLY A 8 21.57 13.00 38.67
N LEU A 9 22.30 14.04 38.33
CA LEU A 9 21.78 15.09 37.45
C LEU A 9 21.58 14.46 36.07
N GLU A 10 20.34 14.47 35.57
CA GLU A 10 20.01 14.02 34.21
C GLU A 10 20.11 15.22 33.26
N PHE A 11 20.99 15.11 32.28
CA PHE A 11 21.11 16.09 31.19
C PHE A 11 20.50 15.54 29.92
N LYS A 12 19.48 16.20 29.37
CA LYS A 12 18.91 15.90 28.08
C LYS A 12 19.67 16.66 27.01
N ILE A 13 20.42 15.93 26.19
CA ILE A 13 21.29 16.51 25.16
C ILE A 13 20.74 16.14 23.79
N PRO A 14 20.37 17.11 22.95
CA PRO A 14 20.02 16.84 21.55
C PRO A 14 21.23 16.23 20.82
N TYR A 15 20.99 15.27 19.93
CA TYR A 15 22.05 14.57 19.19
C TYR A 15 23.01 15.52 18.47
N ASN A 16 22.50 16.59 17.84
CA ASN A 16 23.31 17.61 17.16
C ASN A 16 24.21 18.46 18.09
N LYS A 17 24.10 18.29 19.41
CA LYS A 17 24.95 18.95 20.41
C LYS A 17 25.78 17.96 21.21
N SER A 18 25.69 16.66 20.88
CA SER A 18 26.39 15.60 21.63
C SER A 18 27.91 15.74 21.56
N ASP A 19 28.45 16.22 20.44
CA ASP A 19 29.89 16.39 20.22
C ASP A 19 30.53 17.45 21.16
N SER A 20 29.75 18.38 21.70
CA SER A 20 30.20 19.43 22.58
C SER A 20 30.06 19.10 24.06
N PHE A 21 29.43 17.99 24.41
CA PHE A 21 29.18 17.61 25.81
C PHE A 21 30.32 16.74 26.33
N GLN A 22 30.95 17.22 27.42
CA GLN A 22 32.04 16.49 28.05
C GLN A 22 31.54 15.57 29.15
N LEU A 23 32.00 14.31 29.10
CA LEU A 23 31.68 13.28 30.07
C LEU A 23 32.74 13.20 31.15
N ILE A 24 32.32 12.83 32.35
CA ILE A 24 33.22 12.51 33.46
C ILE A 24 33.15 11.05 33.84
N PRO A 25 34.17 10.50 34.51
CA PRO A 25 34.15 9.10 34.94
C PRO A 25 32.95 8.78 35.82
N GLY A 26 32.20 7.75 35.44
CA GLY A 26 30.98 7.32 36.12
C GLY A 26 29.68 7.77 35.47
N ASP A 27 29.73 8.65 34.48
CA ASP A 27 28.56 9.03 33.70
C ASP A 27 27.94 7.82 32.97
N LYS A 28 26.59 7.82 32.84
CA LYS A 28 25.84 6.83 32.09
C LYS A 28 25.11 7.53 30.98
N ILE A 29 25.24 6.99 29.76
CA ILE A 29 24.53 7.49 28.59
C ILE A 29 23.34 6.58 28.35
N PHE A 30 22.15 7.18 28.28
CA PHE A 30 20.92 6.51 27.90
C PHE A 30 20.46 7.08 26.55
N VAL A 31 20.34 6.21 25.55
CA VAL A 31 19.76 6.56 24.26
C VAL A 31 18.36 5.97 24.23
N TYR A 32 17.36 6.83 24.22
CA TYR A 32 15.96 6.40 24.21
C TYR A 32 15.47 6.25 22.78
N GLU A 33 14.69 5.21 22.55
CA GLU A 33 13.93 5.06 21.33
C GLU A 33 12.82 6.14 21.27
N ASN A 34 12.68 6.79 20.12
CA ASN A 34 11.56 7.71 19.93
C ASN A 34 10.32 6.90 19.48
N ILE A 35 9.57 6.41 20.43
CA ILE A 35 8.35 5.62 20.21
C ILE A 35 7.31 6.38 19.33
N LEU A 36 7.36 7.71 19.32
CA LEU A 36 6.49 8.53 18.46
C LEU A 36 6.99 8.58 17.01
N TYR A 37 8.26 8.26 16.77
CA TYR A 37 8.87 8.30 15.44
C TYR A 37 8.42 7.12 14.59
N ASP A 38 8.22 5.96 15.18
CA ASP A 38 7.78 4.73 14.47
C ASP A 38 6.39 4.82 13.84
N ASN A 39 5.58 5.81 14.25
CA ASN A 39 4.23 6.02 13.72
C ASN A 39 4.15 7.17 12.69
N LEU A 40 5.25 7.87 12.41
CA LEU A 40 5.23 9.07 11.57
C LEU A 40 5.47 8.76 10.10
N PHE A 41 6.24 7.72 9.79
CA PHE A 41 6.61 7.41 8.41
C PHE A 41 5.79 6.25 7.87
N SER A 42 5.10 6.49 6.77
CA SER A 42 4.26 5.46 6.14
C SER A 42 4.22 5.59 4.63
N VAL A 43 3.94 4.47 3.97
CA VAL A 43 3.64 4.40 2.56
C VAL A 43 2.23 3.91 2.36
N LEU A 44 1.51 4.51 1.41
CA LEU A 44 0.17 4.10 1.04
C LEU A 44 0.22 3.17 -0.18
N VAL A 45 -0.23 1.93 -0.03
CA VAL A 45 -0.34 0.99 -1.15
C VAL A 45 -1.79 0.87 -1.60
N THR A 46 -2.01 1.11 -2.90
CA THR A 46 -3.33 1.15 -3.54
C THR A 46 -3.37 0.34 -4.84
N GLY A 47 -4.52 0.31 -5.49
CA GLY A 47 -4.67 -0.35 -6.79
C GLY A 47 -4.86 -1.85 -6.68
N GLN A 48 -4.18 -2.61 -7.53
CA GLN A 48 -4.37 -4.05 -7.70
C GLN A 48 -3.40 -4.86 -6.83
N VAL A 49 -3.56 -4.73 -5.52
CA VAL A 49 -2.91 -5.56 -4.49
C VAL A 49 -3.95 -6.29 -3.67
N ASN A 50 -3.55 -7.34 -2.97
CA ASN A 50 -4.47 -8.14 -2.16
C ASN A 50 -4.95 -7.39 -0.93
N LYS A 51 -4.08 -6.59 -0.29
CA LYS A 51 -4.41 -5.77 0.88
C LYS A 51 -3.95 -4.33 0.67
N ARG A 52 -4.91 -3.43 0.53
CA ARG A 52 -4.66 -1.99 0.41
C ARG A 52 -4.55 -1.36 1.78
N GLY A 53 -3.73 -0.33 1.93
CA GLY A 53 -3.62 0.41 3.20
C GLY A 53 -2.33 1.16 3.37
N ASN A 54 -2.19 1.76 4.53
CA ASN A 54 -0.95 2.37 4.97
C ASN A 54 -0.07 1.31 5.64
N PHE A 55 1.19 1.29 5.28
CA PHE A 55 2.21 0.43 5.86
C PHE A 55 3.34 1.29 6.40
N GLN A 56 3.91 0.87 7.53
CA GLN A 56 5.04 1.56 8.12
C GLN A 56 6.24 1.54 7.17
N LEU A 57 6.82 2.71 6.90
CA LEU A 57 8.04 2.82 6.12
C LEU A 57 9.23 2.33 6.97
N GLN A 58 10.00 1.43 6.41
CA GLN A 58 11.28 0.96 6.97
C GLN A 58 12.44 1.58 6.20
N ASP A 59 13.59 1.69 6.83
CA ASP A 59 14.80 2.19 6.16
C ASP A 59 15.19 1.29 4.98
N GLY A 60 15.39 1.91 3.81
CA GLY A 60 15.68 1.19 2.58
C GLY A 60 14.52 0.42 1.96
N MET A 61 13.27 0.67 2.39
CA MET A 61 12.08 -0.01 1.86
C MET A 61 11.88 0.26 0.37
N THR A 62 11.64 -0.78 -0.38
CA THR A 62 11.39 -0.74 -1.84
C THR A 62 9.90 -0.92 -2.16
N VAL A 63 9.53 -0.67 -3.42
CA VAL A 63 8.20 -1.00 -3.96
C VAL A 63 7.88 -2.47 -3.76
N LYS A 64 8.86 -3.37 -3.92
CA LYS A 64 8.71 -4.81 -3.68
C LYS A 64 8.29 -5.10 -2.25
N ASP A 65 8.96 -4.48 -1.28
CA ASP A 65 8.66 -4.68 0.14
C ASP A 65 7.25 -4.19 0.48
N ALA A 66 6.86 -3.02 -0.04
CA ALA A 66 5.53 -2.46 0.14
C ALA A 66 4.43 -3.36 -0.45
N ILE A 67 4.65 -3.91 -1.65
CA ILE A 67 3.72 -4.85 -2.27
C ILE A 67 3.67 -6.16 -1.48
N GLN A 68 4.77 -6.61 -0.91
CA GLN A 68 4.83 -7.82 -0.09
C GLN A 68 4.03 -7.65 1.21
N LEU A 69 4.13 -6.48 1.87
CA LEU A 69 3.30 -6.11 3.03
C LEU A 69 1.81 -6.00 2.65
N ALA A 70 1.52 -5.63 1.41
CA ALA A 70 0.17 -5.61 0.83
C ALA A 70 -0.31 -7.01 0.38
N GLU A 71 0.32 -8.10 0.86
CA GLU A 71 -0.01 -9.49 0.55
C GLU A 71 0.13 -9.84 -0.95
N GLY A 72 0.96 -9.05 -1.67
CA GLY A 72 1.27 -9.28 -3.08
C GLY A 72 0.25 -8.69 -4.05
N PHE A 73 0.50 -8.94 -5.33
CA PHE A 73 -0.35 -8.50 -6.44
C PHE A 73 -1.67 -9.25 -6.50
N SER A 74 -2.75 -8.55 -6.86
CA SER A 74 -4.00 -9.21 -7.20
C SER A 74 -3.91 -9.90 -8.58
N ILE A 75 -4.83 -10.82 -8.86
CA ILE A 75 -4.86 -11.59 -10.12
C ILE A 75 -4.96 -10.71 -11.38
N ILE A 76 -5.51 -9.49 -11.24
CA ILE A 76 -5.66 -8.55 -12.37
C ILE A 76 -4.62 -7.43 -12.32
N ALA A 77 -3.57 -7.56 -11.52
CA ALA A 77 -2.51 -6.57 -11.44
C ALA A 77 -1.63 -6.58 -12.68
N ASN A 78 -1.32 -5.40 -13.20
CA ASN A 78 -0.25 -5.22 -14.15
C ASN A 78 1.05 -4.95 -13.40
N GLN A 79 1.88 -5.99 -13.25
CA GLN A 79 3.13 -5.91 -12.48
C GLN A 79 4.17 -4.96 -13.09
N ASN A 80 3.99 -4.58 -14.38
CA ASN A 80 4.86 -3.64 -15.08
C ASN A 80 4.29 -2.22 -15.11
N ALA A 81 3.13 -1.99 -14.52
CA ALA A 81 2.47 -0.69 -14.49
C ALA A 81 2.23 -0.25 -13.03
N ILE A 82 3.29 0.06 -12.34
CA ILE A 82 3.30 0.56 -10.97
C ILE A 82 3.58 2.05 -11.02
N VAL A 83 2.72 2.84 -10.39
CA VAL A 83 2.89 4.29 -10.29
C VAL A 83 3.25 4.65 -8.86
N VAL A 84 4.42 5.25 -8.66
CA VAL A 84 4.83 5.78 -7.37
C VAL A 84 4.66 7.30 -7.41
N THR A 85 3.94 7.84 -6.43
CA THR A 85 3.80 9.29 -6.25
C THR A 85 4.43 9.68 -4.93
N GLU A 86 5.38 10.58 -4.98
CA GLU A 86 6.08 11.14 -3.84
C GLU A 86 5.70 12.60 -3.68
N THR A 87 5.54 13.07 -2.45
CA THR A 87 5.27 14.47 -2.14
C THR A 87 6.42 15.03 -1.31
N PHE A 88 7.02 16.08 -1.80
CA PHE A 88 8.11 16.78 -1.13
C PHE A 88 7.63 18.14 -0.69
N THR A 89 7.86 18.47 0.59
CA THR A 89 7.59 19.80 1.12
C THR A 89 8.91 20.52 1.32
N PHE A 90 9.05 21.70 0.77
CA PHE A 90 10.21 22.57 0.98
C PHE A 90 9.75 24.01 1.22
N VAL A 91 10.61 24.79 1.83
CA VAL A 91 10.35 26.22 2.09
C VAL A 91 11.06 27.00 1.00
N ASP A 92 10.35 27.90 0.34
CA ASP A 92 10.93 28.78 -0.68
C ASP A 92 11.70 29.96 -0.05
N ASP A 93 12.31 30.81 -0.89
CA ASP A 93 13.08 31.96 -0.46
C ASP A 93 12.22 33.02 0.27
N SER A 94 10.90 32.95 0.17
CA SER A 94 9.95 33.82 0.87
C SER A 94 9.50 33.27 2.23
N GLY A 95 9.88 32.04 2.57
CA GLY A 95 9.47 31.34 3.79
C GLY A 95 8.12 30.61 3.64
N GLU A 96 7.56 30.50 2.44
CA GLU A 96 6.33 29.77 2.17
C GLU A 96 6.61 28.27 1.96
N GLN A 97 5.75 27.42 2.55
CA GLN A 97 5.82 25.98 2.33
C GLN A 97 5.21 25.60 0.98
N ILE A 98 6.02 25.01 0.12
CA ILE A 98 5.60 24.53 -1.20
C ILE A 98 5.61 23.00 -1.21
N GLU A 99 4.49 22.42 -1.63
CA GLU A 99 4.40 20.99 -1.95
C GLU A 99 4.72 20.75 -3.42
N LYS A 100 5.65 19.84 -3.69
CA LYS A 100 5.94 19.33 -5.03
C LYS A 100 5.66 17.84 -5.08
N ARG A 101 4.84 17.44 -6.04
CA ARG A 101 4.55 16.03 -6.32
C ARG A 101 5.41 15.54 -7.48
N ASN A 102 6.10 14.45 -7.25
CA ASN A 102 6.83 13.70 -8.26
C ASN A 102 6.09 12.39 -8.54
N GLN A 103 5.86 12.07 -9.80
CA GLN A 103 5.19 10.84 -10.19
C GLN A 103 6.09 10.02 -11.10
N VAL A 104 6.51 8.85 -10.64
CA VAL A 104 7.25 7.86 -11.42
C VAL A 104 6.25 6.85 -11.95
N LYS A 105 6.09 6.80 -13.27
CA LYS A 105 5.28 5.78 -13.97
C LYS A 105 6.16 4.58 -14.28
N ASP A 106 5.54 3.40 -14.27
CA ASP A 106 6.24 2.13 -14.52
C ASP A 106 7.47 1.99 -13.61
N ALA A 107 7.28 2.33 -12.32
CA ALA A 107 8.35 2.26 -11.34
C ALA A 107 8.88 0.84 -11.22
N ASP A 108 10.20 0.73 -11.12
CA ASP A 108 10.87 -0.54 -10.87
C ASP A 108 10.48 -1.09 -9.50
N ILE A 109 10.49 -2.40 -9.37
CA ILE A 109 10.16 -3.09 -8.12
C ILE A 109 11.20 -2.80 -7.01
N ASP A 110 12.42 -2.48 -7.40
CA ASP A 110 13.53 -2.09 -6.49
C ASP A 110 13.60 -0.57 -6.24
N PHE A 111 12.61 0.21 -6.74
CA PHE A 111 12.51 1.65 -6.47
C PHE A 111 12.38 1.90 -4.98
N LEU A 112 13.25 2.74 -4.41
CA LEU A 112 13.25 3.12 -2.99
C LEU A 112 12.10 4.08 -2.69
N LEU A 113 11.38 3.81 -1.62
CA LEU A 113 10.24 4.61 -1.18
C LEU A 113 10.65 5.64 -0.13
N THR A 114 10.03 6.80 -0.21
CA THR A 114 10.15 7.88 0.78
C THR A 114 8.88 7.99 1.62
N ASP A 115 8.95 8.75 2.71
CA ASP A 115 7.78 8.99 3.57
C ASP A 115 6.64 9.65 2.79
N GLY A 116 5.42 9.18 3.07
CA GLY A 116 4.22 9.65 2.39
C GLY A 116 4.09 9.18 0.94
N ALA A 117 5.00 8.33 0.44
CA ALA A 117 4.90 7.80 -0.91
C ALA A 117 3.61 6.99 -1.10
N VAL A 118 3.00 7.14 -2.27
CA VAL A 118 1.83 6.37 -2.70
C VAL A 118 2.24 5.42 -3.81
N VAL A 119 2.16 4.13 -3.54
CA VAL A 119 2.37 3.06 -4.52
C VAL A 119 1.01 2.63 -5.07
N ASN A 120 0.78 2.82 -6.36
CA ASN A 120 -0.46 2.45 -7.02
C ASN A 120 -0.21 1.43 -8.13
N VAL A 121 -0.68 0.20 -7.93
CA VAL A 121 -0.58 -0.87 -8.93
C VAL A 121 -1.77 -0.80 -9.87
N LEU A 122 -1.50 -0.58 -11.17
CA LEU A 122 -2.55 -0.49 -12.17
C LEU A 122 -3.09 -1.88 -12.57
N PRO A 123 -4.34 -1.97 -13.03
CA PRO A 123 -4.90 -3.21 -13.52
C PRO A 123 -4.32 -3.57 -14.89
N LEU A 124 -4.32 -4.86 -15.21
CA LEU A 124 -4.17 -5.31 -16.58
C LEU A 124 -5.27 -4.72 -17.45
N GLU A 125 -4.88 -4.13 -18.56
CA GLU A 125 -5.81 -3.59 -19.53
C GLU A 125 -6.49 -4.72 -20.31
N ASN A 126 -7.73 -4.45 -20.71
CA ASN A 126 -8.50 -5.35 -21.59
C ASN A 126 -8.72 -6.78 -21.09
N VAL A 127 -8.79 -7.00 -19.78
CA VAL A 127 -9.15 -8.29 -19.18
C VAL A 127 -10.31 -8.18 -18.21
N VAL A 128 -11.03 -9.29 -18.08
CA VAL A 128 -12.05 -9.53 -17.04
C VAL A 128 -11.65 -10.78 -16.28
N SER A 129 -11.52 -10.69 -14.96
CA SER A 129 -11.37 -11.86 -14.11
C SER A 129 -12.74 -12.50 -13.85
N VAL A 130 -12.82 -13.80 -14.05
CA VAL A 130 -13.98 -14.62 -13.65
C VAL A 130 -13.52 -15.58 -12.59
N GLU A 131 -14.09 -15.44 -11.40
CA GLU A 131 -13.69 -16.17 -10.19
C GLU A 131 -14.90 -16.89 -9.58
N GLY A 132 -14.62 -17.82 -8.68
CA GLY A 132 -15.63 -18.52 -7.91
C GLY A 132 -16.05 -19.85 -8.55
N ASN A 133 -17.34 -20.21 -8.43
CA ASN A 133 -17.83 -21.55 -8.73
C ASN A 133 -18.12 -21.74 -10.26
N VAL A 134 -17.09 -21.57 -11.07
CA VAL A 134 -17.09 -21.85 -12.52
C VAL A 134 -16.07 -22.95 -12.85
N TYR A 135 -16.20 -23.61 -14.01
CA TYR A 135 -15.30 -24.71 -14.36
C TYR A 135 -13.86 -24.25 -14.56
N ASN A 136 -13.65 -23.12 -15.24
CA ASN A 136 -12.33 -22.59 -15.60
C ASN A 136 -12.21 -21.13 -15.12
N PRO A 137 -12.00 -20.87 -13.82
CA PRO A 137 -11.78 -19.52 -13.33
C PRO A 137 -10.48 -18.95 -13.91
N GLY A 138 -10.45 -17.64 -14.21
CA GLY A 138 -9.26 -17.00 -14.76
C GLY A 138 -9.54 -15.67 -15.45
N LEU A 139 -8.54 -15.20 -16.21
CA LEU A 139 -8.59 -13.97 -16.98
C LEU A 139 -9.09 -14.22 -18.39
N ILE A 140 -10.05 -13.43 -18.82
CA ILE A 140 -10.64 -13.50 -20.17
C ILE A 140 -10.51 -12.13 -20.81
N THR A 141 -10.07 -12.09 -22.07
CA THR A 141 -9.96 -10.83 -22.82
C THR A 141 -11.29 -10.08 -22.84
N TYR A 142 -11.24 -8.81 -22.46
CA TYR A 142 -12.42 -7.93 -22.50
C TYR A 142 -12.91 -7.71 -23.91
N SER A 143 -14.22 -7.68 -24.07
CA SER A 143 -14.89 -7.27 -25.30
C SER A 143 -16.14 -6.48 -24.95
N LYS A 144 -16.30 -5.31 -25.55
CA LYS A 144 -17.39 -4.37 -25.29
C LYS A 144 -18.78 -4.99 -25.47
N ALA A 145 -18.93 -5.91 -26.39
CA ALA A 145 -20.21 -6.56 -26.73
C ALA A 145 -20.58 -7.73 -25.82
N LYS A 146 -19.68 -8.18 -24.91
CA LYS A 146 -19.94 -9.35 -24.07
C LYS A 146 -20.63 -8.97 -22.75
N THR A 147 -21.64 -9.74 -22.40
CA THR A 147 -22.37 -9.64 -21.12
C THR A 147 -21.70 -10.47 -20.04
N VAL A 148 -22.11 -10.30 -18.77
CA VAL A 148 -21.63 -11.11 -17.63
C VAL A 148 -21.86 -12.59 -17.90
N ASN A 149 -23.03 -12.98 -18.40
CA ASN A 149 -23.33 -14.37 -18.70
C ASN A 149 -22.37 -14.95 -19.78
N LYS A 150 -22.02 -14.15 -20.78
CA LYS A 150 -21.06 -14.58 -21.81
C LYS A 150 -19.67 -14.85 -21.21
N TYR A 151 -19.21 -14.03 -20.25
CA TYR A 151 -17.94 -14.27 -19.56
C TYR A 151 -17.99 -15.52 -18.69
N ILE A 152 -19.10 -15.76 -17.98
CA ILE A 152 -19.29 -16.99 -17.20
C ILE A 152 -19.22 -18.21 -18.10
N ASN A 153 -19.88 -18.17 -19.27
CA ASN A 153 -19.84 -19.26 -20.22
C ASN A 153 -18.43 -19.48 -20.83
N LEU A 154 -17.68 -18.42 -21.08
CA LEU A 154 -16.27 -18.52 -21.50
C LEU A 154 -15.36 -19.13 -20.43
N ALA A 155 -15.72 -18.98 -19.16
CA ALA A 155 -15.10 -19.67 -18.04
C ALA A 155 -15.60 -21.11 -17.84
N GLY A 156 -16.17 -21.71 -18.87
CA GLY A 156 -16.70 -23.09 -18.86
C GLY A 156 -18.10 -23.23 -18.24
N GLY A 157 -18.76 -22.12 -17.91
CA GLY A 157 -20.06 -22.13 -17.25
C GLY A 157 -20.01 -22.34 -15.74
N PRO A 158 -21.14 -22.22 -15.06
CA PRO A 158 -21.25 -22.47 -13.63
C PRO A 158 -21.16 -23.96 -13.30
N LYS A 159 -20.47 -24.30 -12.21
CA LYS A 159 -20.48 -25.66 -11.67
C LYS A 159 -21.83 -26.02 -11.05
N PRO A 160 -22.12 -27.32 -10.83
CA PRO A 160 -23.26 -27.75 -10.04
C PRO A 160 -23.30 -27.04 -8.68
N ASN A 161 -24.48 -26.74 -8.19
CA ASN A 161 -24.73 -26.03 -6.91
C ASN A 161 -24.27 -24.55 -6.88
N THR A 162 -24.08 -23.91 -8.05
CA THR A 162 -23.85 -22.47 -8.13
C THR A 162 -25.11 -21.69 -7.78
N LEU A 163 -24.98 -20.75 -6.82
CA LEU A 163 -26.07 -19.85 -6.46
C LEU A 163 -26.19 -18.72 -7.49
N SER A 164 -27.02 -18.91 -8.51
CA SER A 164 -27.21 -17.91 -9.60
C SER A 164 -27.68 -16.54 -9.09
N THR A 165 -28.27 -16.47 -7.92
CA THR A 165 -28.71 -15.21 -7.27
C THR A 165 -27.59 -14.46 -6.57
N ARG A 166 -26.39 -15.03 -6.44
CA ARG A 166 -25.24 -14.44 -5.74
C ARG A 166 -24.09 -14.11 -6.68
N ILE A 167 -24.39 -13.62 -7.88
CA ILE A 167 -23.38 -13.12 -8.82
C ILE A 167 -23.26 -11.62 -8.67
N TYR A 168 -22.04 -11.13 -8.57
CA TYR A 168 -21.74 -9.70 -8.50
C TYR A 168 -20.53 -9.34 -9.34
N VAL A 169 -20.48 -8.09 -9.78
CA VAL A 169 -19.35 -7.51 -10.51
C VAL A 169 -18.65 -6.50 -9.62
N LYS A 170 -17.37 -6.72 -9.35
CA LYS A 170 -16.49 -5.75 -8.71
C LYS A 170 -15.76 -4.97 -9.80
N ARG A 171 -15.95 -3.66 -9.83
CA ARG A 171 -15.29 -2.75 -10.77
C ARG A 171 -13.88 -2.42 -10.30
N ALA A 172 -12.99 -2.01 -11.22
CA ALA A 172 -11.63 -1.57 -10.91
C ALA A 172 -11.60 -0.43 -9.86
N ASN A 173 -12.62 0.45 -9.84
CA ASN A 173 -12.79 1.50 -8.85
C ASN A 173 -13.35 1.02 -7.49
N GLY A 174 -13.44 -0.29 -7.26
CA GLY A 174 -13.92 -0.91 -6.02
C GLY A 174 -15.44 -1.01 -5.88
N ARG A 175 -16.22 -0.38 -6.77
CA ARG A 175 -17.69 -0.48 -6.72
C ARG A 175 -18.16 -1.89 -7.00
N ILE A 176 -19.11 -2.38 -6.19
CA ILE A 176 -19.71 -3.70 -6.35
C ILE A 176 -21.16 -3.55 -6.83
N LYS A 177 -21.51 -4.29 -7.88
CA LYS A 177 -22.87 -4.37 -8.40
C LYS A 177 -23.32 -5.83 -8.41
N LYS A 178 -24.44 -6.12 -7.72
CA LYS A 178 -25.10 -7.42 -7.78
C LYS A 178 -25.74 -7.57 -9.16
N VAL A 179 -25.53 -8.70 -9.79
CA VAL A 179 -26.15 -9.05 -11.07
C VAL A 179 -27.35 -9.96 -10.76
N THR A 180 -28.53 -9.50 -11.13
CA THR A 180 -29.76 -10.31 -11.03
C THR A 180 -30.02 -10.90 -12.42
N PHE A 181 -30.01 -12.22 -12.52
CA PHE A 181 -30.47 -12.89 -13.74
C PHE A 181 -31.98 -13.00 -13.67
N PHE A 182 -32.67 -12.46 -14.65
CA PHE A 182 -34.02 -12.88 -14.94
C PHE A 182 -33.90 -14.27 -15.57
N GLN A 183 -34.28 -15.31 -14.85
CA GLN A 183 -34.64 -16.57 -15.49
C GLN A 183 -35.91 -16.30 -16.30
N GLY A 184 -35.73 -16.09 -17.61
CA GLY A 184 -36.86 -16.22 -18.53
C GLY A 184 -37.34 -17.67 -18.41
N ILE A 185 -38.55 -17.83 -17.89
CA ILE A 185 -39.30 -19.06 -17.96
C ILE A 185 -39.58 -19.26 -19.46
N GLY A 186 -38.88 -20.18 -20.08
CA GLY A 186 -39.19 -20.70 -21.40
C GLY A 186 -39.51 -22.19 -21.27
#